data_edb2ba264615b3ae7a5306273a6394e3
#
_entry.id   edb2ba264615b3ae7a5306273a6394e3
#
_cell.length_a   1.000
_cell.length_b   1.000
_cell.length_c   1.000
_cell.angle_alpha   90.00
_cell.angle_beta   90.00
_cell.angle_gamma   90.00
#
_symmetry.space_group_name_H-M   'P 1'
#
loop_
_entity.id
_entity.type
_entity.pdbx_description
1 polymer ?
#
loop_
_entity_poly.entity_id
_entity_poly.type
_entity_poly.pdbx_seq_one_letter_code
_entity_poly.pdbx_strand_id
1 'polypeptide(L)'
;MKHWKRTLVVVAASPLALAGLGVNPAVAVSSTCSEFTVPMTRLVNPTTGSSLLSQYSVELNDAKKYGFTTSDGVALKASRAGGTGLVAVWRAYNSTTRDFTWAAEGSDLNQLKAKGYKAQFRQFYAATTGNGCLASGYRMSNGTKTRIAVGTTDRDKLAASGWKTASSGIFYAVAGTTTSSAASTATQSVASAAQVSGSSSSDDFTIAVIPDTQQETWTDSDTRFKNRSTWLVNNASRLNLKFTTHVGDVVDWGNVAPAQYTRAKNGLSPLNGKIPYSLTVGNHDTAAVCAGGSACPGANASVTVRDTTAFNNAFTESYFTNMKGQFEAGKVDNSYSTFSAAGQKWMVLNLELWARPAAIAWAKKVVAANLDYNVIVATHSYMDSSGTIGTSNGGYGSTSPKYLFDNLIKVYPNIKMVLSGHVGTAATRTDTGVNGNKIVSFLQCYHSRTTNPVRLVTISVAKGSVTDSVYAPYTNQTLSGSTTRTGLDFTR
;
A
#
# COMPACT_ATOMS: atom_id res chain seq x y z
N MET A 1 -23.82 -5.17 67.49
CA MET A 1 -25.18 -4.67 67.55
C MET A 1 -25.18 -3.18 67.78
N LYS A 2 -25.37 -2.38 66.73
CA LYS A 2 -25.79 -0.98 66.77
C LYS A 2 -26.33 -0.63 65.37
N HIS A 3 -27.64 -0.49 65.27
CA HIS A 3 -28.39 -0.03 64.14
C HIS A 3 -28.13 1.46 63.87
N TRP A 4 -27.81 1.84 62.67
CA TRP A 4 -27.80 3.23 62.27
C TRP A 4 -28.91 3.44 61.23
N LYS A 5 -29.95 4.16 61.66
CA LYS A 5 -31.07 4.62 60.84
C LYS A 5 -30.57 5.75 59.94
N ARG A 6 -30.73 5.63 58.61
CA ARG A 6 -30.56 6.74 57.71
C ARG A 6 -31.88 7.44 57.45
N THR A 7 -31.94 8.69 57.83
CA THR A 7 -33.07 9.59 57.60
C THR A 7 -33.06 10.03 56.14
N LEU A 8 -34.19 9.81 55.45
CA LEU A 8 -34.41 10.28 54.09
C LEU A 8 -34.88 11.73 54.16
N VAL A 9 -34.11 12.65 53.58
CA VAL A 9 -34.56 14.05 53.35
C VAL A 9 -35.08 14.13 51.91
N VAL A 10 -36.38 14.33 51.78
CA VAL A 10 -37.06 14.61 50.53
C VAL A 10 -36.94 16.13 50.26
N VAL A 11 -36.15 16.50 49.25
CA VAL A 11 -36.12 17.88 48.71
C VAL A 11 -37.05 17.93 47.53
N ALA A 12 -38.12 18.69 47.63
CA ALA A 12 -39.03 18.99 46.55
C ALA A 12 -38.33 19.90 45.53
N ALA A 13 -38.12 19.41 44.29
CA ALA A 13 -37.61 20.18 43.19
C ALA A 13 -38.79 20.75 42.39
N SER A 14 -38.82 22.05 42.24
CA SER A 14 -39.73 22.77 41.34
C SER A 14 -39.35 22.52 39.87
N PRO A 15 -40.28 22.46 38.94
CA PRO A 15 -39.98 22.24 37.54
C PRO A 15 -39.39 23.51 36.91
N LEU A 16 -38.10 23.51 36.57
CA LEU A 16 -37.52 24.48 35.63
C LEU A 16 -37.98 24.05 34.23
N ALA A 17 -38.63 24.97 33.54
CA ALA A 17 -38.95 24.82 32.12
C ALA A 17 -37.63 24.73 31.31
N LEU A 18 -37.29 23.57 30.76
CA LEU A 18 -36.28 23.41 29.75
C LEU A 18 -36.80 24.02 28.44
N ALA A 19 -36.26 25.21 28.08
CA ALA A 19 -36.37 25.70 26.74
C ALA A 19 -35.70 24.67 25.79
N GLY A 20 -36.49 24.15 24.85
CA GLY A 20 -36.04 23.17 23.88
C GLY A 20 -34.85 23.75 23.04
N LEU A 21 -33.67 23.25 23.26
CA LEU A 21 -32.60 23.33 22.28
C LEU A 21 -33.02 22.42 21.13
N GLY A 22 -33.47 23.03 20.04
CA GLY A 22 -33.73 22.33 18.80
C GLY A 22 -32.47 21.61 18.38
N VAL A 23 -32.48 20.27 18.45
CA VAL A 23 -31.48 19.44 17.77
C VAL A 23 -31.70 19.70 16.28
N ASN A 24 -30.85 20.56 15.69
CA ASN A 24 -30.80 20.62 14.24
C ASN A 24 -30.53 19.21 13.72
N PRO A 25 -31.40 18.65 12.86
CA PRO A 25 -31.09 17.38 12.21
C PRO A 25 -29.75 17.61 11.48
N ALA A 26 -28.78 16.74 11.77
CA ALA A 26 -27.52 16.73 11.04
C ALA A 26 -27.89 16.69 9.56
N VAL A 27 -27.61 17.77 8.83
CA VAL A 27 -27.78 17.82 7.37
C VAL A 27 -26.87 16.74 6.82
N ALA A 28 -27.47 15.68 6.32
CA ALA A 28 -26.73 14.64 5.63
C ALA A 28 -25.99 15.31 4.46
N VAL A 29 -24.68 15.38 4.56
CA VAL A 29 -23.84 15.91 3.47
C VAL A 29 -24.03 14.94 2.31
N SER A 30 -24.75 15.38 1.29
CA SER A 30 -24.96 14.63 0.06
C SER A 30 -23.61 14.42 -0.61
N SER A 31 -23.23 13.14 -0.83
CA SER A 31 -22.05 12.79 -1.63
C SER A 31 -22.14 13.44 -3.00
N THR A 32 -21.05 14.05 -3.45
CA THR A 32 -21.01 14.75 -4.73
C THR A 32 -20.65 13.80 -5.87
N CYS A 33 -21.21 14.05 -7.06
CA CYS A 33 -20.93 13.22 -8.25
C CYS A 33 -19.44 13.15 -8.63
N SER A 34 -18.68 14.17 -8.30
CA SER A 34 -17.23 14.27 -8.56
C SER A 34 -16.40 13.25 -7.79
N GLU A 35 -16.91 12.65 -6.72
CA GLU A 35 -16.26 11.58 -5.96
C GLU A 35 -16.31 10.22 -6.66
N PHE A 36 -17.24 10.04 -7.60
CA PHE A 36 -17.50 8.78 -8.29
C PHE A 36 -16.71 8.68 -9.59
N THR A 37 -15.41 8.51 -9.48
CA THR A 37 -14.46 8.50 -10.61
C THR A 37 -13.97 7.12 -11.00
N VAL A 38 -14.19 6.09 -10.17
CA VAL A 38 -13.63 4.75 -10.37
C VAL A 38 -14.53 3.91 -11.26
N PRO A 39 -14.13 3.60 -12.52
CA PRO A 39 -14.95 2.79 -13.42
C PRO A 39 -14.93 1.32 -12.98
N MET A 40 -16.10 0.72 -12.84
CA MET A 40 -16.28 -0.68 -12.53
C MET A 40 -16.77 -1.40 -13.79
N THR A 41 -15.88 -2.16 -14.43
CA THR A 41 -16.19 -2.94 -15.63
C THR A 41 -16.86 -4.25 -15.26
N ARG A 42 -17.94 -4.60 -15.97
CA ARG A 42 -18.61 -5.89 -15.81
C ARG A 42 -18.18 -6.85 -16.92
N LEU A 43 -17.59 -7.99 -16.51
CA LEU A 43 -17.39 -9.14 -17.37
C LEU A 43 -18.44 -10.20 -17.07
N VAL A 44 -18.80 -10.93 -18.11
CA VAL A 44 -19.78 -12.03 -18.06
C VAL A 44 -19.13 -13.30 -18.57
N ASN A 45 -19.39 -14.40 -17.87
CA ASN A 45 -19.14 -15.73 -18.36
C ASN A 45 -20.39 -16.18 -19.16
N PRO A 46 -20.32 -16.27 -20.50
CA PRO A 46 -21.51 -16.58 -21.32
C PRO A 46 -22.03 -18.01 -21.09
N THR A 47 -21.17 -18.93 -20.66
CA THR A 47 -21.53 -20.33 -20.39
C THR A 47 -22.32 -20.47 -19.09
N THR A 48 -21.87 -19.79 -18.02
CA THR A 48 -22.46 -19.95 -16.68
C THR A 48 -23.45 -18.86 -16.31
N GLY A 49 -23.45 -17.74 -17.04
CA GLY A 49 -24.21 -16.54 -16.70
C GLY A 49 -23.65 -15.73 -15.54
N SER A 50 -22.60 -16.20 -14.87
CA SER A 50 -21.93 -15.45 -13.79
C SER A 50 -21.36 -14.15 -14.30
N SER A 51 -21.31 -13.13 -13.45
CA SER A 51 -20.63 -11.86 -13.75
C SER A 51 -19.57 -11.52 -12.73
N LEU A 52 -18.53 -10.83 -13.19
CA LEU A 52 -17.51 -10.23 -12.37
C LEU A 52 -17.54 -8.72 -12.59
N LEU A 53 -17.52 -7.95 -11.51
CA LEU A 53 -17.44 -6.50 -11.53
C LEU A 53 -16.10 -6.10 -10.95
N SER A 54 -15.26 -5.42 -11.72
CA SER A 54 -13.91 -5.01 -11.25
C SER A 54 -13.47 -3.69 -11.88
N GLN A 55 -12.66 -2.95 -11.14
CA GLN A 55 -11.89 -1.81 -11.62
C GLN A 55 -10.48 -2.21 -12.08
N TYR A 56 -10.06 -3.43 -11.81
CA TYR A 56 -8.68 -3.88 -11.98
C TYR A 56 -8.51 -4.60 -13.31
N SER A 57 -7.72 -4.02 -14.21
CA SER A 57 -7.45 -4.60 -15.53
C SER A 57 -6.83 -6.00 -15.45
N VAL A 58 -6.00 -6.24 -14.45
CA VAL A 58 -5.37 -7.56 -14.22
C VAL A 58 -6.44 -8.59 -13.87
N GLU A 59 -7.35 -8.28 -12.94
CA GLU A 59 -8.44 -9.18 -12.57
C GLU A 59 -9.37 -9.44 -13.77
N LEU A 60 -9.69 -8.39 -14.55
CA LEU A 60 -10.49 -8.52 -15.75
C LEU A 60 -9.82 -9.41 -16.82
N ASN A 61 -8.51 -9.32 -16.97
CA ASN A 61 -7.76 -10.18 -17.90
C ASN A 61 -7.64 -11.61 -17.39
N ASP A 62 -7.37 -11.81 -16.10
CA ASP A 62 -7.30 -13.15 -15.51
C ASP A 62 -8.66 -13.85 -15.50
N ALA A 63 -9.73 -13.12 -15.29
CA ALA A 63 -11.10 -13.66 -15.34
C ALA A 63 -11.43 -14.32 -16.68
N LYS A 64 -10.83 -13.86 -17.78
CA LYS A 64 -11.00 -14.48 -19.10
C LYS A 64 -10.55 -15.94 -19.13
N LYS A 65 -9.51 -16.30 -18.38
CA LYS A 65 -9.03 -17.71 -18.23
C LYS A 65 -10.06 -18.61 -17.55
N TYR A 66 -11.00 -18.01 -16.80
CA TYR A 66 -12.10 -18.68 -16.12
C TYR A 66 -13.44 -18.53 -16.83
N GLY A 67 -13.40 -18.13 -18.10
CA GLY A 67 -14.56 -18.05 -18.96
C GLY A 67 -15.34 -16.71 -18.90
N PHE A 68 -14.86 -15.69 -18.20
CA PHE A 68 -15.47 -14.36 -18.24
C PHE A 68 -14.99 -13.58 -19.46
N THR A 69 -15.47 -13.97 -20.62
CA THR A 69 -14.94 -13.51 -21.92
C THR A 69 -15.72 -12.36 -22.55
N THR A 70 -16.95 -12.11 -22.10
CA THR A 70 -17.79 -11.04 -22.62
C THR A 70 -17.73 -9.82 -21.71
N SER A 71 -17.49 -8.65 -22.28
CA SER A 71 -17.51 -7.38 -21.53
C SER A 71 -18.80 -6.64 -21.80
N ASP A 72 -19.50 -6.26 -20.73
CA ASP A 72 -20.66 -5.36 -20.80
C ASP A 72 -20.26 -3.87 -20.70
N GLY A 73 -18.95 -3.58 -20.66
CA GLY A 73 -18.45 -2.23 -20.46
C GLY A 73 -18.44 -1.79 -19.00
N VAL A 74 -18.41 -0.48 -18.77
CA VAL A 74 -18.44 0.10 -17.42
C VAL A 74 -19.88 0.09 -16.90
N ALA A 75 -20.13 -0.73 -15.89
CA ALA A 75 -21.47 -0.85 -15.30
C ALA A 75 -21.79 0.34 -14.36
N LEU A 76 -20.79 0.85 -13.67
CA LEU A 76 -20.93 2.00 -12.76
C LEU A 76 -19.60 2.72 -12.58
N LYS A 77 -19.66 3.95 -12.06
CA LYS A 77 -18.51 4.60 -11.46
C LYS A 77 -18.73 4.69 -9.95
N ALA A 78 -17.73 4.28 -9.18
CA ALA A 78 -17.72 4.20 -7.74
C ALA A 78 -16.83 5.29 -7.11
N SER A 79 -16.95 5.51 -5.80
CA SER A 79 -15.97 6.28 -5.04
C SER A 79 -14.81 5.39 -4.60
N ARG A 80 -13.60 5.95 -4.63
CA ARG A 80 -12.36 5.28 -4.19
C ARG A 80 -12.23 5.22 -2.69
N ALA A 81 -12.65 6.28 -1.99
CA ALA A 81 -12.50 6.45 -0.55
C ALA A 81 -13.87 6.47 0.15
N GLY A 82 -13.90 6.05 1.41
CA GLY A 82 -15.04 6.23 2.28
C GLY A 82 -15.18 7.69 2.73
N GLY A 83 -16.39 8.08 3.12
CA GLY A 83 -16.70 9.42 3.59
C GLY A 83 -18.12 9.49 4.13
N THR A 84 -18.52 10.66 4.58
CA THR A 84 -19.89 10.91 5.04
C THR A 84 -20.89 10.65 3.92
N GLY A 85 -21.93 9.85 4.18
CA GLY A 85 -22.93 9.47 3.18
C GLY A 85 -22.48 8.35 2.21
N LEU A 86 -21.30 7.76 2.44
CA LEU A 86 -20.80 6.61 1.69
C LEU A 86 -20.85 5.33 2.51
N VAL A 87 -21.08 4.21 1.83
CA VAL A 87 -21.08 2.85 2.39
C VAL A 87 -20.07 2.00 1.65
N ALA A 88 -19.36 1.14 2.37
CA ALA A 88 -18.48 0.14 1.78
C ALA A 88 -19.29 -0.91 1.03
N VAL A 89 -18.88 -1.24 -0.20
CA VAL A 89 -19.48 -2.32 -1.00
C VAL A 89 -18.50 -3.48 -1.10
N TRP A 90 -18.96 -4.62 -0.60
CA TRP A 90 -18.19 -5.85 -0.49
C TRP A 90 -18.49 -6.80 -1.65
N ARG A 91 -17.46 -7.39 -2.22
CA ARG A 91 -17.63 -8.58 -3.05
C ARG A 91 -17.90 -9.79 -2.17
N ALA A 92 -18.89 -10.57 -2.54
CA ALA A 92 -19.24 -11.82 -1.88
C ALA A 92 -19.30 -12.97 -2.90
N TYR A 93 -18.92 -14.16 -2.49
CA TYR A 93 -18.90 -15.35 -3.32
C TYR A 93 -19.63 -16.50 -2.65
N ASN A 94 -20.46 -17.20 -3.41
CA ASN A 94 -21.10 -18.43 -3.00
C ASN A 94 -20.47 -19.61 -3.75
N SER A 95 -19.78 -20.50 -3.01
CA SER A 95 -19.07 -21.63 -3.61
C SER A 95 -19.99 -22.71 -4.15
N THR A 96 -21.19 -22.86 -3.60
CA THR A 96 -22.18 -23.85 -4.04
C THR A 96 -22.77 -23.47 -5.40
N THR A 97 -23.16 -22.19 -5.54
CA THR A 97 -23.72 -21.69 -6.80
C THR A 97 -22.64 -21.16 -7.75
N ARG A 98 -21.37 -21.05 -7.28
CA ARG A 98 -20.27 -20.41 -8.02
C ARG A 98 -20.63 -19.03 -8.54
N ASP A 99 -21.25 -18.22 -7.67
CA ASP A 99 -21.77 -16.90 -8.01
C ASP A 99 -21.07 -15.79 -7.24
N PHE A 100 -20.72 -14.71 -7.94
CA PHE A 100 -20.24 -13.47 -7.34
C PHE A 100 -21.38 -12.46 -7.27
N THR A 101 -21.45 -11.74 -6.15
CA THR A 101 -22.36 -10.62 -5.98
C THR A 101 -21.70 -9.50 -5.17
N TRP A 102 -22.32 -8.33 -5.15
CA TRP A 102 -21.83 -7.16 -4.42
C TRP A 102 -22.92 -6.67 -3.46
N ALA A 103 -22.53 -6.35 -2.25
CA ALA A 103 -23.43 -5.95 -1.19
C ALA A 103 -22.91 -4.71 -0.44
N ALA A 104 -23.81 -3.80 -0.14
CA ALA A 104 -23.55 -2.75 0.82
C ALA A 104 -23.31 -3.34 2.22
N GLU A 105 -22.33 -2.80 2.94
CA GLU A 105 -22.05 -3.18 4.33
C GLU A 105 -23.29 -2.97 5.21
N GLY A 106 -23.51 -3.86 6.15
CA GLY A 106 -24.69 -3.85 7.03
C GLY A 106 -25.74 -4.89 6.62
N SER A 107 -27.00 -4.48 6.57
CA SER A 107 -28.14 -5.39 6.37
C SER A 107 -28.07 -6.19 5.07
N ASP A 108 -27.72 -5.56 3.95
CA ASP A 108 -27.65 -6.23 2.64
C ASP A 108 -26.58 -7.33 2.62
N LEU A 109 -25.38 -7.03 3.14
CA LEU A 109 -24.31 -8.03 3.26
C LEU A 109 -24.69 -9.18 4.20
N ASN A 110 -25.38 -8.89 5.29
CA ASN A 110 -25.82 -9.90 6.26
C ASN A 110 -26.87 -10.83 5.65
N GLN A 111 -27.79 -10.31 4.85
CA GLN A 111 -28.77 -11.12 4.11
C GLN A 111 -28.09 -12.06 3.10
N LEU A 112 -27.03 -11.62 2.46
CA LEU A 112 -26.26 -12.49 1.56
C LEU A 112 -25.50 -13.58 2.31
N LYS A 113 -24.90 -13.25 3.47
CA LYS A 113 -24.26 -14.25 4.33
C LYS A 113 -25.24 -15.34 4.75
N ALA A 114 -26.49 -14.99 5.11
CA ALA A 114 -27.53 -15.95 5.43
C ALA A 114 -27.93 -16.87 4.24
N LYS A 115 -27.69 -16.41 2.99
CA LYS A 115 -27.86 -17.19 1.76
C LYS A 115 -26.62 -17.97 1.32
N GLY A 116 -25.62 -18.11 2.20
CA GLY A 116 -24.40 -18.88 1.94
C GLY A 116 -23.29 -18.14 1.18
N TYR A 117 -23.40 -16.84 0.98
CA TYR A 117 -22.32 -16.04 0.43
C TYR A 117 -21.27 -15.73 1.52
N LYS A 118 -20.01 -15.84 1.14
CA LYS A 118 -18.86 -15.41 1.98
C LYS A 118 -18.33 -14.08 1.46
N ALA A 119 -18.26 -13.07 2.33
CA ALA A 119 -17.63 -11.81 2.00
C ALA A 119 -16.13 -12.05 1.73
N GLN A 120 -15.63 -11.53 0.63
CA GLN A 120 -14.22 -11.66 0.24
C GLN A 120 -13.43 -10.42 0.68
N PHE A 121 -13.73 -9.26 0.07
CA PHE A 121 -13.08 -7.99 0.40
C PHE A 121 -13.99 -6.82 0.03
N ARG A 122 -13.73 -5.67 0.64
CA ARG A 122 -14.34 -4.40 0.26
C ARG A 122 -13.76 -3.97 -1.09
N GLN A 123 -14.62 -3.78 -2.08
CA GLN A 123 -14.16 -3.49 -3.43
C GLN A 123 -14.20 -2.00 -3.78
N PHE A 124 -15.23 -1.28 -3.31
CA PHE A 124 -15.40 0.15 -3.55
C PHE A 124 -16.31 0.78 -2.50
N TYR A 125 -16.52 2.09 -2.61
CA TYR A 125 -17.55 2.81 -1.85
C TYR A 125 -18.61 3.35 -2.78
N ALA A 126 -19.85 3.38 -2.28
CA ALA A 126 -21.02 3.91 -2.97
C ALA A 126 -21.84 4.78 -2.01
N ALA A 127 -22.75 5.61 -2.53
CA ALA A 127 -23.59 6.44 -1.69
C ALA A 127 -24.72 5.64 -1.05
N THR A 128 -25.14 6.08 0.15
CA THR A 128 -26.29 5.50 0.86
C THR A 128 -27.63 6.07 0.35
N THR A 129 -27.62 7.22 -0.33
CA THR A 129 -28.79 7.88 -0.88
C THR A 129 -28.52 8.33 -2.31
N GLY A 130 -29.58 8.34 -3.13
CA GLY A 130 -29.52 8.85 -4.51
C GLY A 130 -29.65 10.38 -4.55
N ASN A 131 -29.02 10.98 -5.55
CA ASN A 131 -29.25 12.35 -5.98
C ASN A 131 -29.16 12.43 -7.50
N GLY A 132 -29.32 13.61 -8.11
CA GLY A 132 -29.47 13.77 -9.56
C GLY A 132 -28.52 13.01 -10.48
N CYS A 133 -27.32 12.65 -10.05
CA CYS A 133 -26.35 11.86 -10.83
C CYS A 133 -26.10 10.46 -10.26
N LEU A 134 -26.56 10.17 -9.04
CA LEU A 134 -26.35 8.91 -8.35
C LEU A 134 -27.60 8.04 -8.52
N ALA A 135 -27.51 7.06 -9.39
CA ALA A 135 -28.57 6.13 -9.69
C ALA A 135 -28.60 4.93 -8.74
N SER A 136 -29.79 4.36 -8.53
CA SER A 136 -29.99 3.18 -7.68
C SER A 136 -29.24 1.96 -8.21
N GLY A 137 -28.61 1.22 -7.32
CA GLY A 137 -28.07 -0.11 -7.55
C GLY A 137 -29.12 -1.19 -7.36
N TYR A 138 -29.19 -2.12 -8.30
CA TYR A 138 -30.08 -3.27 -8.31
C TYR A 138 -29.28 -4.56 -8.32
N ARG A 139 -29.70 -5.54 -7.51
CA ARG A 139 -29.25 -6.92 -7.68
C ARG A 139 -30.29 -7.64 -8.53
N MET A 140 -29.87 -8.01 -9.72
CA MET A 140 -30.67 -8.81 -10.66
C MET A 140 -30.34 -10.28 -10.47
N SER A 141 -31.34 -11.18 -10.66
CA SER A 141 -31.14 -12.63 -10.56
C SER A 141 -31.86 -13.35 -11.69
N ASN A 142 -31.25 -14.42 -12.19
CA ASN A 142 -31.90 -15.38 -13.10
C ASN A 142 -32.30 -16.68 -12.38
N GLY A 143 -32.35 -16.66 -11.05
CA GLY A 143 -32.63 -17.81 -10.19
C GLY A 143 -31.39 -18.51 -9.65
N THR A 144 -30.26 -18.53 -10.38
CA THR A 144 -29.04 -19.20 -9.97
C THR A 144 -27.85 -18.24 -9.83
N LYS A 145 -27.85 -17.17 -10.60
CA LYS A 145 -26.78 -16.17 -10.64
C LYS A 145 -27.30 -14.78 -10.36
N THR A 146 -26.41 -13.91 -9.94
CA THR A 146 -26.72 -12.50 -9.70
C THR A 146 -25.88 -11.58 -10.58
N ARG A 147 -26.41 -10.40 -10.88
CA ARG A 147 -25.72 -9.28 -11.54
C ARG A 147 -26.09 -7.97 -10.86
N ILE A 148 -25.14 -7.07 -10.79
CA ILE A 148 -25.39 -5.71 -10.33
C ILE A 148 -25.67 -4.82 -11.54
N ALA A 149 -26.81 -4.15 -11.52
CA ALA A 149 -27.15 -3.08 -12.44
C ALA A 149 -27.20 -1.74 -11.70
N VAL A 150 -26.84 -0.66 -12.36
CA VAL A 150 -26.95 0.70 -11.81
C VAL A 150 -27.72 1.59 -12.78
N GLY A 151 -28.78 2.17 -12.26
CA GLY A 151 -29.75 2.91 -13.05
C GLY A 151 -30.81 2.01 -13.72
N THR A 152 -31.88 2.63 -14.13
CA THR A 152 -33.05 1.92 -14.76
C THR A 152 -32.67 1.35 -16.12
N THR A 153 -31.90 2.04 -16.92
CA THR A 153 -31.47 1.56 -18.25
C THR A 153 -30.71 0.24 -18.19
N ASP A 154 -29.76 0.05 -17.28
CA ASP A 154 -29.02 -1.21 -17.14
C ASP A 154 -29.88 -2.31 -16.53
N ARG A 155 -30.74 -1.97 -15.56
CA ARG A 155 -31.76 -2.87 -15.00
C ARG A 155 -32.69 -3.40 -16.09
N ASP A 156 -33.27 -2.52 -16.91
CA ASP A 156 -34.28 -2.87 -17.90
C ASP A 156 -33.68 -3.70 -19.05
N LYS A 157 -32.42 -3.42 -19.42
CA LYS A 157 -31.64 -4.25 -20.35
C LYS A 157 -31.47 -5.68 -19.83
N LEU A 158 -31.13 -5.85 -18.54
CA LEU A 158 -31.05 -7.18 -17.93
C LEU A 158 -32.41 -7.82 -17.81
N ALA A 159 -33.48 -7.06 -17.49
CA ALA A 159 -34.84 -7.57 -17.42
C ALA A 159 -35.34 -8.09 -18.79
N ALA A 160 -35.02 -7.39 -19.87
CA ALA A 160 -35.32 -7.85 -21.24
C ALA A 160 -34.60 -9.16 -21.60
N SER A 161 -33.46 -9.48 -20.89
CA SER A 161 -32.72 -10.73 -21.04
C SER A 161 -33.16 -11.80 -20.02
N GLY A 162 -34.32 -11.66 -19.38
CA GLY A 162 -34.90 -12.64 -18.46
C GLY A 162 -34.43 -12.52 -17.00
N TRP A 163 -33.67 -11.51 -16.65
CA TRP A 163 -33.25 -11.28 -15.25
C TRP A 163 -34.36 -10.58 -14.46
N LYS A 164 -34.58 -10.99 -13.23
CA LYS A 164 -35.55 -10.38 -12.31
C LYS A 164 -34.86 -9.56 -11.25
N THR A 165 -35.42 -8.44 -10.83
CA THR A 165 -34.93 -7.66 -9.70
C THR A 165 -35.09 -8.44 -8.40
N ALA A 166 -34.00 -8.81 -7.78
CA ALA A 166 -33.94 -9.49 -6.47
C ALA A 166 -33.84 -8.50 -5.29
N SER A 167 -33.21 -7.36 -5.51
CA SER A 167 -33.10 -6.25 -4.53
C SER A 167 -32.90 -4.94 -5.28
N SER A 168 -33.39 -3.85 -4.72
CA SER A 168 -33.25 -2.48 -5.23
C SER A 168 -32.75 -1.55 -4.13
N GLY A 169 -32.12 -0.44 -4.52
CA GLY A 169 -31.61 0.54 -3.54
C GLY A 169 -30.49 0.00 -2.65
N ILE A 170 -29.75 -1.01 -3.13
CA ILE A 170 -28.67 -1.63 -2.34
C ILE A 170 -27.51 -0.66 -2.06
N PHE A 171 -27.32 0.29 -2.94
CA PHE A 171 -26.43 1.45 -2.86
C PHE A 171 -26.74 2.40 -4.01
N TYR A 172 -26.06 3.55 -4.09
CA TYR A 172 -26.20 4.50 -5.19
C TYR A 172 -24.82 4.85 -5.77
N ALA A 173 -24.73 4.92 -7.10
CA ALA A 173 -23.51 5.21 -7.82
C ALA A 173 -23.80 5.94 -9.14
N VAL A 174 -22.77 6.50 -9.77
CA VAL A 174 -22.95 7.03 -11.13
C VAL A 174 -23.11 5.86 -12.09
N ALA A 175 -24.20 5.87 -12.87
CA ALA A 175 -24.45 4.83 -13.86
C ALA A 175 -23.34 4.83 -14.93
N GLY A 176 -22.89 3.65 -15.33
CA GLY A 176 -21.92 3.49 -16.38
C GLY A 176 -22.56 3.46 -17.77
N THR A 177 -21.70 3.40 -18.79
CA THR A 177 -22.12 3.17 -20.18
C THR A 177 -21.95 1.69 -20.51
N THR A 178 -23.02 0.91 -20.38
CA THR A 178 -23.01 -0.49 -20.80
C THR A 178 -23.33 -0.58 -22.28
N THR A 179 -22.37 -1.06 -23.08
CA THR A 179 -22.59 -1.34 -24.51
C THR A 179 -22.80 -2.83 -24.70
N SER A 180 -23.80 -3.19 -25.50
CA SER A 180 -23.90 -4.54 -26.06
C SER A 180 -22.86 -4.65 -27.18
N SER A 181 -21.78 -5.39 -26.94
CA SER A 181 -20.79 -5.64 -27.98
C SER A 181 -20.80 -7.12 -28.34
N ALA A 182 -21.26 -7.41 -29.52
CA ALA A 182 -20.77 -8.54 -30.29
C ALA A 182 -19.26 -8.34 -30.50
N ALA A 183 -18.50 -9.44 -30.45
CA ALA A 183 -17.06 -9.43 -30.52
C ALA A 183 -16.49 -8.48 -31.57
N SER A 184 -15.87 -7.42 -31.15
CA SER A 184 -14.99 -6.60 -31.96
C SER A 184 -13.59 -6.68 -31.35
N THR A 185 -12.66 -7.21 -32.11
CA THR A 185 -11.24 -7.06 -31.92
C THR A 185 -10.90 -5.57 -32.02
N ALA A 186 -11.05 -4.87 -30.92
CA ALA A 186 -10.54 -3.51 -30.82
C ALA A 186 -9.12 -3.60 -30.26
N THR A 187 -8.17 -3.28 -31.09
CA THR A 187 -6.83 -2.84 -30.72
C THR A 187 -7.01 -1.69 -29.71
N GLN A 188 -6.91 -1.98 -28.44
CA GLN A 188 -6.94 -0.94 -27.42
C GLN A 188 -5.64 -0.17 -27.54
N SER A 189 -5.74 1.05 -28.09
CA SER A 189 -4.81 2.10 -27.76
C SER A 189 -4.75 2.18 -26.23
N VAL A 190 -3.55 1.97 -25.68
CA VAL A 190 -3.24 2.19 -24.27
C VAL A 190 -3.72 3.59 -23.89
N ALA A 191 -4.88 3.65 -23.23
CA ALA A 191 -5.29 4.87 -22.55
C ALA A 191 -4.18 5.21 -21.56
N SER A 192 -3.52 6.32 -21.79
CA SER A 192 -2.49 6.89 -20.94
C SER A 192 -2.89 6.75 -19.48
N ALA A 193 -2.07 6.03 -18.71
CA ALA A 193 -2.10 6.10 -17.26
C ALA A 193 -2.14 7.58 -16.88
N ALA A 194 -3.02 7.91 -15.93
CA ALA A 194 -3.08 9.25 -15.37
C ALA A 194 -1.65 9.71 -15.11
N GLN A 195 -1.24 10.72 -15.85
CA GLN A 195 0.09 11.29 -15.73
C GLN A 195 0.29 11.71 -14.28
N VAL A 196 1.23 11.07 -13.61
CA VAL A 196 2.01 11.77 -12.61
C VAL A 196 2.72 12.82 -13.41
N SER A 197 2.18 14.04 -13.42
CA SER A 197 2.73 15.18 -14.14
C SER A 197 3.99 15.61 -13.43
N GLY A 198 5.08 14.92 -13.72
CA GLY A 198 6.43 15.35 -13.49
C GLY A 198 7.02 15.64 -14.86
N SER A 199 6.89 16.85 -15.33
CA SER A 199 7.83 17.41 -16.31
C SER A 199 9.19 17.39 -15.61
N SER A 200 9.97 16.31 -15.81
CA SER A 200 11.35 16.27 -15.37
C SER A 200 12.11 17.32 -16.18
N SER A 201 12.60 18.36 -15.52
CA SER A 201 13.78 19.05 -16.02
C SER A 201 14.88 17.99 -16.17
N SER A 202 15.84 18.19 -17.07
CA SER A 202 16.96 17.24 -17.32
C SER A 202 17.74 16.87 -16.05
N ASP A 203 17.51 17.58 -14.94
CA ASP A 203 18.21 17.47 -13.67
C ASP A 203 17.39 16.78 -12.55
N ASP A 204 16.12 16.43 -12.78
CA ASP A 204 15.31 15.70 -11.82
C ASP A 204 15.44 14.19 -12.05
N PHE A 205 15.54 13.39 -11.00
CA PHE A 205 15.58 11.93 -11.10
C PHE A 205 14.75 11.28 -9.98
N THR A 206 14.43 10.01 -10.15
CA THR A 206 13.63 9.26 -9.19
C THR A 206 14.42 8.11 -8.59
N ILE A 207 14.21 7.87 -7.29
CA ILE A 207 14.48 6.59 -6.64
C ILE A 207 13.16 5.91 -6.29
N ALA A 208 13.11 4.59 -6.42
CA ALA A 208 11.97 3.80 -6.02
C ALA A 208 12.24 3.13 -4.65
N VAL A 209 11.26 3.17 -3.75
CA VAL A 209 11.34 2.54 -2.44
C VAL A 209 10.28 1.45 -2.37
N ILE A 210 10.73 0.21 -2.29
CA ILE A 210 9.87 -0.97 -2.14
C ILE A 210 9.60 -1.14 -0.65
N PRO A 211 8.33 -1.15 -0.22
CA PRO A 211 7.95 -1.41 1.16
C PRO A 211 8.09 -2.90 1.51
N ASP A 212 7.65 -3.25 2.71
CA ASP A 212 7.61 -4.62 3.24
C ASP A 212 6.85 -5.55 2.27
N THR A 213 7.51 -6.62 1.81
CA THR A 213 6.98 -7.56 0.80
C THR A 213 6.68 -8.95 1.34
N GLN A 214 6.76 -9.14 2.65
CA GLN A 214 6.59 -10.46 3.27
C GLN A 214 5.33 -11.19 2.79
N GLN A 215 4.20 -10.50 2.65
CA GLN A 215 2.93 -11.10 2.20
C GLN A 215 2.87 -11.41 0.70
N GLU A 216 3.85 -10.97 -0.07
CA GLU A 216 3.96 -11.22 -1.51
C GLU A 216 4.84 -12.47 -1.81
N THR A 217 5.43 -13.08 -0.76
CA THR A 217 6.34 -14.24 -0.87
C THR A 217 5.75 -15.52 -0.30
N TRP A 218 4.48 -15.53 0.10
CA TRP A 218 3.83 -16.70 0.70
C TRP A 218 3.63 -17.86 -0.28
N THR A 219 3.29 -17.56 -1.52
CA THR A 219 2.96 -18.56 -2.54
C THR A 219 3.63 -18.27 -3.88
N ASP A 220 3.90 -19.33 -4.65
CA ASP A 220 4.49 -19.21 -6.00
C ASP A 220 3.53 -18.54 -7.00
N SER A 221 2.23 -18.56 -6.72
CA SER A 221 1.20 -17.94 -7.56
C SER A 221 1.07 -16.43 -7.36
N ASP A 222 1.71 -15.85 -6.32
CA ASP A 222 1.67 -14.41 -6.11
C ASP A 222 2.65 -13.71 -7.06
N THR A 223 2.09 -12.91 -7.95
CA THR A 223 2.87 -12.19 -8.97
C THR A 223 3.08 -10.71 -8.63
N ARG A 224 2.59 -10.24 -7.49
CA ARG A 224 2.60 -8.82 -7.11
C ARG A 224 4.00 -8.25 -7.04
N PHE A 225 4.93 -8.95 -6.42
CA PHE A 225 6.32 -8.50 -6.31
C PHE A 225 6.96 -8.37 -7.71
N LYS A 226 6.86 -9.41 -8.52
CA LYS A 226 7.40 -9.40 -9.90
C LYS A 226 6.73 -8.34 -10.77
N ASN A 227 5.43 -8.13 -10.61
CA ASN A 227 4.68 -7.09 -11.33
C ASN A 227 5.22 -5.70 -11.00
N ARG A 228 5.49 -5.38 -9.70
CA ARG A 228 6.11 -4.12 -9.28
C ARG A 228 7.47 -3.92 -9.95
N SER A 229 8.34 -4.91 -9.86
CA SER A 229 9.69 -4.83 -10.43
C SER A 229 9.65 -4.66 -11.96
N THR A 230 8.77 -5.38 -12.65
CA THR A 230 8.55 -5.24 -14.10
C THR A 230 8.03 -3.84 -14.44
N TRP A 231 7.09 -3.32 -13.66
CA TRP A 231 6.57 -1.98 -13.87
C TRP A 231 7.66 -0.91 -13.71
N LEU A 232 8.52 -1.03 -12.70
CA LEU A 232 9.64 -0.12 -12.49
C LEU A 232 10.58 -0.10 -13.70
N VAL A 233 10.94 -1.26 -14.23
CA VAL A 233 11.78 -1.37 -15.43
C VAL A 233 11.11 -0.74 -16.65
N ASN A 234 9.84 -1.05 -16.89
CA ASN A 234 9.10 -0.54 -18.04
C ASN A 234 8.88 0.99 -18.00
N ASN A 235 8.93 1.57 -16.80
CA ASN A 235 8.77 3.00 -16.60
C ASN A 235 10.08 3.72 -16.23
N ALA A 236 11.21 3.04 -16.24
CA ALA A 236 12.48 3.59 -15.78
C ALA A 236 12.88 4.86 -16.53
N SER A 237 12.74 4.88 -17.85
CA SER A 237 13.04 6.05 -18.69
C SER A 237 12.11 7.22 -18.35
N ARG A 238 10.79 6.98 -18.31
CA ARG A 238 9.79 8.01 -17.99
C ARG A 238 9.97 8.62 -16.61
N LEU A 239 10.35 7.80 -15.63
CA LEU A 239 10.59 8.22 -14.25
C LEU A 239 11.99 8.82 -14.04
N ASN A 240 12.88 8.74 -15.03
CA ASN A 240 14.31 8.94 -14.84
C ASN A 240 14.82 8.18 -13.60
N LEU A 241 14.42 6.90 -13.49
CA LEU A 241 14.69 6.05 -12.32
C LEU A 241 16.16 5.65 -12.28
N LYS A 242 16.85 5.99 -11.20
CA LYS A 242 18.30 5.76 -11.04
C LYS A 242 18.64 4.66 -10.06
N PHE A 243 17.79 4.41 -9.08
CA PHE A 243 18.04 3.42 -8.05
C PHE A 243 16.72 2.91 -7.45
N THR A 244 16.76 1.69 -6.92
CA THR A 244 15.66 1.10 -6.16
C THR A 244 16.21 0.60 -4.82
N THR A 245 15.50 0.83 -3.72
CA THR A 245 15.85 0.23 -2.42
C THR A 245 14.64 -0.43 -1.79
N HIS A 246 14.86 -1.48 -1.01
CA HIS A 246 13.84 -2.18 -0.24
C HIS A 246 14.08 -1.91 1.25
N VAL A 247 13.03 -1.63 2.01
CA VAL A 247 13.17 -1.21 3.41
C VAL A 247 13.12 -2.35 4.43
N GLY A 248 13.25 -3.60 4.00
CA GLY A 248 13.26 -4.78 4.89
C GLY A 248 11.93 -5.53 4.89
N ASP A 249 11.89 -6.64 5.64
CA ASP A 249 10.82 -7.61 5.58
C ASP A 249 10.56 -8.07 4.14
N VAL A 250 11.65 -8.49 3.49
CA VAL A 250 11.65 -9.00 2.11
C VAL A 250 10.82 -10.27 2.02
N VAL A 251 10.89 -11.10 3.08
CA VAL A 251 10.13 -12.34 3.26
C VAL A 251 9.42 -12.34 4.60
N ASP A 252 8.54 -13.31 4.89
CA ASP A 252 7.74 -13.31 6.12
C ASP A 252 8.36 -14.15 7.26
N TRP A 253 8.97 -15.30 6.95
CA TRP A 253 9.71 -16.14 7.90
C TRP A 253 10.79 -16.95 7.16
N GLY A 254 11.66 -16.22 6.47
CA GLY A 254 12.64 -16.83 5.55
C GLY A 254 13.63 -17.78 6.20
N ASN A 255 13.93 -17.59 7.49
CA ASN A 255 14.83 -18.48 8.23
C ASN A 255 14.29 -19.92 8.32
N VAL A 256 12.97 -20.10 8.45
CA VAL A 256 12.32 -21.41 8.55
C VAL A 256 11.63 -21.84 7.26
N ALA A 257 11.49 -20.96 6.28
CA ALA A 257 10.91 -21.23 4.96
C ALA A 257 11.76 -20.63 3.82
N PRO A 258 12.93 -21.19 3.50
CA PRO A 258 13.87 -20.63 2.50
C PRO A 258 13.26 -20.44 1.11
N ALA A 259 12.20 -21.18 0.77
CA ALA A 259 11.45 -20.99 -0.49
C ALA A 259 10.89 -19.57 -0.65
N GLN A 260 10.63 -18.86 0.44
CA GLN A 260 10.21 -17.45 0.36
C GLN A 260 11.30 -16.56 -0.25
N TYR A 261 12.58 -16.82 0.04
CA TYR A 261 13.69 -16.11 -0.61
C TYR A 261 13.79 -16.43 -2.10
N THR A 262 13.46 -17.64 -2.53
CA THR A 262 13.38 -17.97 -3.96
C THR A 262 12.29 -17.14 -4.64
N ARG A 263 11.14 -16.97 -4.00
CA ARG A 263 10.04 -16.12 -4.50
C ARG A 263 10.44 -14.65 -4.54
N ALA A 264 11.11 -14.15 -3.49
CA ALA A 264 11.62 -12.79 -3.44
C ALA A 264 12.63 -12.53 -4.57
N LYS A 265 13.58 -13.46 -4.81
CA LYS A 265 14.51 -13.38 -5.95
C LYS A 265 13.78 -13.33 -7.29
N ASN A 266 12.75 -14.17 -7.48
CA ASN A 266 11.91 -14.13 -8.67
C ASN A 266 11.16 -12.80 -8.80
N GLY A 267 10.72 -12.24 -7.68
CA GLY A 267 10.10 -10.92 -7.60
C GLY A 267 11.05 -9.79 -8.01
N LEU A 268 12.29 -9.84 -7.59
CA LEU A 268 13.32 -8.84 -7.90
C LEU A 268 13.95 -9.03 -9.29
N SER A 269 13.87 -10.22 -9.88
CA SER A 269 14.60 -10.59 -11.10
C SER A 269 14.44 -9.63 -12.28
N PRO A 270 13.29 -8.95 -12.50
CA PRO A 270 13.18 -7.97 -13.58
C PRO A 270 14.15 -6.78 -13.45
N LEU A 271 14.59 -6.44 -12.22
CA LEU A 271 15.54 -5.34 -11.96
C LEU A 271 16.98 -5.71 -12.32
N ASN A 272 17.32 -7.01 -12.29
CA ASN A 272 18.70 -7.48 -12.48
C ASN A 272 19.30 -6.98 -13.78
N GLY A 273 20.48 -6.34 -13.69
CA GLY A 273 21.20 -5.78 -14.83
C GLY A 273 20.53 -4.58 -15.51
N LYS A 274 19.38 -4.11 -15.03
CA LYS A 274 18.63 -2.99 -15.62
C LYS A 274 18.55 -1.77 -14.71
N ILE A 275 18.26 -1.99 -13.44
CA ILE A 275 18.15 -0.92 -12.43
C ILE A 275 18.93 -1.39 -11.21
N PRO A 276 19.95 -0.62 -10.76
CA PRO A 276 20.67 -0.96 -9.54
C PRO A 276 19.73 -0.90 -8.33
N TYR A 277 19.91 -1.83 -7.39
CA TYR A 277 19.08 -1.86 -6.20
C TYR A 277 19.85 -2.36 -4.97
N SER A 278 19.29 -2.08 -3.79
CA SER A 278 19.76 -2.59 -2.49
C SER A 278 18.60 -3.10 -1.65
N LEU A 279 18.91 -3.94 -0.68
CA LEU A 279 17.95 -4.48 0.27
C LEU A 279 18.37 -4.14 1.69
N THR A 280 17.41 -3.76 2.52
CA THR A 280 17.56 -3.66 3.98
C THR A 280 17.01 -4.93 4.62
N VAL A 281 17.56 -5.38 5.72
CA VAL A 281 17.06 -6.52 6.49
C VAL A 281 16.03 -6.04 7.52
N GLY A 282 14.86 -6.71 7.57
CA GLY A 282 13.86 -6.52 8.62
C GLY A 282 13.87 -7.68 9.63
N ASN A 283 12.95 -7.66 10.60
CA ASN A 283 12.87 -8.75 11.59
C ASN A 283 12.43 -10.08 10.97
N HIS A 284 11.56 -10.04 9.97
CA HIS A 284 11.07 -11.22 9.25
C HIS A 284 12.14 -11.90 8.38
N ASP A 285 13.20 -11.18 8.06
CA ASP A 285 14.37 -11.70 7.32
C ASP A 285 15.40 -12.38 8.21
N THR A 286 15.17 -12.47 9.55
CA THR A 286 16.11 -12.98 10.55
C THR A 286 15.59 -14.23 11.23
N ALA A 287 16.41 -14.87 12.08
CA ALA A 287 15.99 -15.98 12.93
C ALA A 287 15.06 -15.55 14.09
N ALA A 288 14.72 -14.28 14.22
CA ALA A 288 13.81 -13.79 15.27
C ALA A 288 12.34 -14.15 14.99
N VAL A 289 11.98 -14.42 13.73
CA VAL A 289 10.58 -14.66 13.32
C VAL A 289 10.42 -16.11 12.85
N CYS A 290 9.44 -16.79 13.47
CA CYS A 290 9.06 -18.16 13.16
C CYS A 290 7.87 -18.22 12.21
N ALA A 291 7.53 -19.44 11.77
CA ALA A 291 6.38 -19.70 10.90
C ALA A 291 5.10 -19.06 11.46
N GLY A 292 4.38 -18.33 10.60
CA GLY A 292 3.22 -17.54 10.97
C GLY A 292 3.51 -16.06 11.24
N GLY A 293 4.78 -15.63 11.11
CA GLY A 293 5.15 -14.22 11.12
C GLY A 293 5.25 -13.57 12.51
N SER A 294 5.34 -14.38 13.57
CA SER A 294 5.52 -13.90 14.95
C SER A 294 6.91 -14.22 15.50
N ALA A 295 7.34 -13.49 16.53
CA ALA A 295 8.56 -13.79 17.24
C ALA A 295 8.57 -15.25 17.71
N CYS A 296 9.74 -15.92 17.58
CA CYS A 296 9.87 -17.32 17.92
C CYS A 296 9.63 -17.55 19.42
N PRO A 297 8.70 -18.45 19.79
CA PRO A 297 8.40 -18.71 21.21
C PRO A 297 9.65 -19.21 21.95
N GLY A 298 9.91 -18.60 23.13
CA GLY A 298 11.05 -18.95 23.98
C GLY A 298 12.44 -18.51 23.48
N ALA A 299 12.52 -17.92 22.29
CA ALA A 299 13.77 -17.36 21.78
C ALA A 299 14.06 -15.98 22.36
N ASN A 300 15.34 -15.64 22.50
CA ASN A 300 15.75 -14.29 22.82
C ASN A 300 15.82 -13.47 21.53
N ALA A 301 14.78 -12.69 21.25
CA ALA A 301 14.67 -11.90 20.02
C ALA A 301 15.85 -10.92 19.84
N SER A 302 16.46 -10.42 20.91
CA SER A 302 17.61 -9.52 20.82
C SER A 302 18.89 -10.20 20.30
N VAL A 303 18.94 -11.52 20.40
CA VAL A 303 20.03 -12.36 19.86
C VAL A 303 19.65 -12.82 18.45
N THR A 304 18.47 -13.40 18.28
CA THR A 304 18.06 -14.04 17.02
C THR A 304 17.81 -13.04 15.89
N VAL A 305 17.51 -11.78 16.18
CA VAL A 305 17.43 -10.69 15.19
C VAL A 305 18.80 -10.39 14.53
N ARG A 306 19.90 -10.84 15.14
CA ARG A 306 21.26 -10.69 14.59
C ARG A 306 21.69 -11.87 13.71
N ASP A 307 20.91 -12.95 13.73
CA ASP A 307 21.11 -14.06 12.81
C ASP A 307 20.40 -13.78 11.48
N THR A 308 21.17 -13.25 10.55
CA THR A 308 20.79 -12.91 9.17
C THR A 308 21.33 -13.94 8.17
N THR A 309 21.71 -15.14 8.64
CA THR A 309 22.37 -16.16 7.82
C THR A 309 21.53 -16.53 6.61
N ALA A 310 20.23 -16.78 6.78
CA ALA A 310 19.35 -17.14 5.67
C ALA A 310 19.22 -16.02 4.63
N PHE A 311 19.14 -14.76 5.07
CA PHE A 311 19.14 -13.58 4.21
C PHE A 311 20.44 -13.45 3.41
N ASN A 312 21.59 -13.53 4.06
CA ASN A 312 22.89 -13.39 3.40
C ASN A 312 23.23 -14.57 2.48
N ASN A 313 22.74 -15.78 2.78
CA ASN A 313 22.82 -16.93 1.86
C ASN A 313 21.94 -16.73 0.62
N ALA A 314 20.80 -16.06 0.77
CA ALA A 314 19.92 -15.77 -0.35
C ALA A 314 20.45 -14.63 -1.22
N PHE A 315 20.92 -13.56 -0.61
CA PHE A 315 21.39 -12.35 -1.28
C PHE A 315 22.88 -12.15 -0.99
N THR A 316 23.71 -12.62 -1.92
CA THR A 316 25.17 -12.47 -1.84
C THR A 316 25.61 -11.14 -2.47
N GLU A 317 26.87 -10.73 -2.23
CA GLU A 317 27.44 -9.50 -2.81
C GLU A 317 27.26 -9.42 -4.33
N SER A 318 27.41 -10.54 -5.04
CA SER A 318 27.28 -10.62 -6.49
C SER A 318 25.87 -10.27 -7.01
N TYR A 319 24.87 -10.21 -6.12
CA TYR A 319 23.52 -9.79 -6.46
C TYR A 319 23.43 -8.27 -6.70
N PHE A 320 24.36 -7.49 -6.13
CA PHE A 320 24.28 -6.03 -6.08
C PHE A 320 25.43 -5.37 -6.85
N THR A 321 25.16 -4.99 -8.09
CA THR A 321 26.17 -4.44 -9.00
C THR A 321 26.80 -3.12 -8.52
N ASN A 322 26.08 -2.36 -7.69
CA ASN A 322 26.48 -1.03 -7.22
C ASN A 322 26.95 -1.02 -5.76
N MET A 323 27.01 -2.16 -5.09
CA MET A 323 27.54 -2.26 -3.73
C MET A 323 29.04 -1.93 -3.71
N LYS A 324 29.47 -1.13 -2.71
CA LYS A 324 30.84 -0.62 -2.58
C LYS A 324 31.51 -1.03 -1.27
N GLY A 325 30.74 -1.51 -0.31
CA GLY A 325 31.28 -2.03 0.93
C GLY A 325 30.20 -2.51 1.89
N GLN A 326 30.66 -3.28 2.86
CA GLN A 326 29.82 -3.89 3.90
C GLN A 326 30.51 -3.82 5.26
N PHE A 327 29.74 -3.97 6.34
CA PHE A 327 30.23 -3.96 7.71
C PHE A 327 30.95 -5.26 8.05
N GLU A 328 30.38 -6.40 7.70
CA GLU A 328 30.96 -7.73 7.91
C GLU A 328 31.18 -8.39 6.55
N ALA A 329 32.40 -8.89 6.31
CA ALA A 329 32.77 -9.51 5.04
C ALA A 329 31.79 -10.65 4.67
N GLY A 330 31.33 -10.69 3.44
CA GLY A 330 30.39 -11.68 2.92
C GLY A 330 28.93 -11.46 3.35
N LYS A 331 28.61 -10.40 4.09
CA LYS A 331 27.24 -10.07 4.50
C LYS A 331 26.77 -8.75 3.88
N VAL A 332 25.52 -8.72 3.44
CA VAL A 332 24.93 -7.55 2.79
C VAL A 332 23.92 -6.81 3.66
N ASP A 333 23.64 -7.31 4.85
CA ASP A 333 22.68 -6.77 5.83
C ASP A 333 23.06 -5.38 6.38
N ASN A 334 24.35 -5.05 6.38
CA ASN A 334 24.86 -3.70 6.59
C ASN A 334 25.83 -3.38 5.45
N SER A 335 25.38 -2.63 4.47
CA SER A 335 26.16 -2.35 3.26
C SER A 335 25.86 -0.96 2.70
N TYR A 336 26.66 -0.51 1.76
CA TYR A 336 26.31 0.69 1.00
C TYR A 336 26.55 0.51 -0.49
N SER A 337 25.68 1.14 -1.26
CA SER A 337 25.73 1.21 -2.72
C SER A 337 25.86 2.65 -3.17
N THR A 338 26.46 2.87 -4.35
CA THR A 338 26.61 4.22 -4.89
C THR A 338 26.07 4.30 -6.32
N PHE A 339 25.61 5.50 -6.68
CA PHE A 339 25.19 5.83 -8.04
C PHE A 339 25.43 7.32 -8.31
N SER A 340 25.33 7.73 -9.58
CA SER A 340 25.41 9.13 -9.98
C SER A 340 24.12 9.54 -10.65
N ALA A 341 23.60 10.73 -10.30
CA ALA A 341 22.40 11.29 -10.90
C ALA A 341 22.41 12.82 -10.77
N ALA A 342 21.88 13.54 -11.75
CA ALA A 342 21.81 15.00 -11.78
C ALA A 342 23.16 15.68 -11.46
N GLY A 343 24.25 15.16 -12.01
CA GLY A 343 25.61 15.67 -11.78
C GLY A 343 26.15 15.47 -10.36
N GLN A 344 25.46 14.73 -9.49
CA GLN A 344 25.81 14.51 -8.09
C GLN A 344 26.14 13.05 -7.80
N LYS A 345 26.89 12.82 -6.72
CA LYS A 345 27.17 11.50 -6.17
C LYS A 345 26.13 11.15 -5.10
N TRP A 346 25.64 9.94 -5.13
CA TRP A 346 24.63 9.42 -4.22
C TRP A 346 25.05 8.11 -3.59
N MET A 347 24.71 7.94 -2.33
CA MET A 347 24.95 6.72 -1.56
C MET A 347 23.65 6.25 -0.89
N VAL A 348 23.32 4.99 -1.03
CA VAL A 348 22.30 4.32 -0.22
C VAL A 348 23.03 3.46 0.80
N LEU A 349 22.88 3.80 2.07
CA LEU A 349 23.46 3.12 3.22
C LEU A 349 22.37 2.27 3.89
N ASN A 350 22.42 0.95 3.71
CA ASN A 350 21.52 0.00 4.32
C ASN A 350 22.05 -0.44 5.68
N LEU A 351 21.21 -0.33 6.71
CA LEU A 351 21.55 -0.72 8.07
C LEU A 351 20.54 -1.75 8.61
N GLU A 352 21.06 -2.74 9.34
CA GLU A 352 20.26 -3.74 10.03
C GLU A 352 19.20 -3.11 10.95
N LEU A 353 18.13 -3.84 11.21
CA LEU A 353 17.08 -3.42 12.12
C LEU A 353 17.64 -3.10 13.51
N TRP A 354 17.35 -1.90 14.04
CA TRP A 354 17.90 -1.39 15.30
C TRP A 354 19.43 -1.63 15.40
N ALA A 355 20.14 -1.04 14.45
CA ALA A 355 21.53 -1.29 14.17
C ALA A 355 22.41 -1.29 15.44
N ARG A 356 23.25 -2.31 15.57
CA ARG A 356 24.22 -2.43 16.68
C ARG A 356 25.12 -1.20 16.76
N PRO A 357 25.60 -0.80 17.95
CA PRO A 357 26.56 0.31 18.09
C PRO A 357 27.79 0.16 17.18
N ALA A 358 28.27 -1.07 16.97
CA ALA A 358 29.40 -1.35 16.08
C ALA A 358 29.06 -1.08 14.59
N ALA A 359 27.87 -1.46 14.13
CA ALA A 359 27.40 -1.15 12.77
C ALA A 359 27.22 0.36 12.57
N ILE A 360 26.69 1.07 13.58
CA ILE A 360 26.58 2.54 13.55
C ILE A 360 27.98 3.18 13.54
N ALA A 361 28.92 2.66 14.29
CA ALA A 361 30.32 3.17 14.30
C ALA A 361 30.98 2.96 12.92
N TRP A 362 30.74 1.83 12.26
CA TRP A 362 31.16 1.61 10.87
C TRP A 362 30.47 2.60 9.92
N ALA A 363 29.17 2.76 10.02
CA ALA A 363 28.39 3.69 9.19
C ALA A 363 28.92 5.14 9.31
N LYS A 364 29.26 5.58 10.54
CA LYS A 364 29.90 6.89 10.77
C LYS A 364 31.21 7.04 9.97
N LYS A 365 32.05 6.01 9.97
CA LYS A 365 33.30 6.04 9.19
C LYS A 365 33.03 6.13 7.70
N VAL A 366 32.06 5.36 7.20
CA VAL A 366 31.66 5.39 5.78
C VAL A 366 31.14 6.78 5.41
N VAL A 367 30.21 7.35 6.16
CA VAL A 367 29.62 8.66 5.87
C VAL A 367 30.67 9.78 5.97
N ALA A 368 31.53 9.75 6.98
CA ALA A 368 32.61 10.75 7.17
C ALA A 368 33.67 10.70 6.06
N ALA A 369 33.93 9.52 5.50
CA ALA A 369 34.89 9.35 4.41
C ALA A 369 34.34 9.77 3.05
N ASN A 370 33.03 10.03 2.95
CA ASN A 370 32.31 10.29 1.69
C ASN A 370 31.43 11.54 1.81
N LEU A 371 32.01 12.65 2.28
CA LEU A 371 31.25 13.91 2.47
C LEU A 371 30.76 14.54 1.16
N ASP A 372 31.34 14.17 0.05
CA ASP A 372 30.94 14.56 -1.30
C ASP A 372 29.77 13.73 -1.87
N TYR A 373 29.23 12.78 -1.10
CA TYR A 373 28.04 12.03 -1.44
C TYR A 373 26.79 12.54 -0.72
N ASN A 374 25.68 12.61 -1.42
CA ASN A 374 24.37 12.75 -0.80
C ASN A 374 23.91 11.37 -0.28
N VAL A 375 23.81 11.22 1.03
CA VAL A 375 23.56 9.93 1.68
C VAL A 375 22.06 9.75 1.97
N ILE A 376 21.54 8.60 1.58
CA ILE A 376 20.22 8.10 1.90
C ILE A 376 20.41 6.90 2.82
N VAL A 377 19.90 6.96 4.05
CA VAL A 377 19.95 5.84 4.99
C VAL A 377 18.68 5.04 4.85
N ALA A 378 18.79 3.73 4.62
CA ALA A 378 17.68 2.80 4.65
C ALA A 378 17.83 1.86 5.84
N THR A 379 16.83 1.80 6.70
CA THR A 379 16.74 0.87 7.83
C THR A 379 15.31 0.45 8.04
N HIS A 380 15.07 -0.76 8.54
CA HIS A 380 13.71 -1.28 8.55
C HIS A 380 12.79 -0.51 9.51
N SER A 381 13.20 -0.20 10.74
CA SER A 381 12.40 0.55 11.71
C SER A 381 13.02 1.90 12.04
N TYR A 382 12.28 2.99 11.84
CA TYR A 382 12.75 4.33 12.15
C TYR A 382 11.69 5.23 12.79
N MET A 383 10.52 5.39 12.16
CA MET A 383 9.41 6.18 12.70
C MET A 383 8.08 5.42 12.60
N ASP A 384 7.11 5.84 13.38
CA ASP A 384 5.75 5.33 13.34
C ASP A 384 4.86 6.09 12.34
N SER A 385 3.60 5.68 12.22
CA SER A 385 2.62 6.30 11.31
C SER A 385 2.21 7.72 11.68
N SER A 386 2.55 8.20 12.89
CA SER A 386 2.41 9.60 13.28
C SER A 386 3.59 10.47 12.83
N GLY A 387 4.64 9.85 12.28
CA GLY A 387 5.90 10.52 11.95
C GLY A 387 6.83 10.73 13.15
N THR A 388 6.59 10.05 14.27
CA THR A 388 7.46 10.12 15.45
C THR A 388 8.62 9.12 15.34
N ILE A 389 9.85 9.58 15.58
CA ILE A 389 11.02 8.69 15.63
C ILE A 389 10.91 7.79 16.87
N GLY A 390 10.96 6.48 16.65
CA GLY A 390 10.78 5.49 17.70
C GLY A 390 11.88 5.57 18.79
N THR A 391 11.47 5.49 20.06
CA THR A 391 12.38 5.50 21.22
C THR A 391 12.62 4.10 21.79
N SER A 392 11.88 3.09 21.31
CA SER A 392 11.97 1.70 21.73
C SER A 392 12.38 0.81 20.55
N ASN A 393 12.87 -0.38 20.87
CA ASN A 393 13.17 -1.45 19.90
C ASN A 393 12.30 -2.71 20.16
N GLY A 394 11.25 -2.63 20.98
CA GLY A 394 10.38 -3.76 21.25
C GLY A 394 11.07 -4.99 21.88
N GLY A 395 12.25 -4.83 22.47
CA GLY A 395 13.04 -5.93 23.02
C GLY A 395 13.95 -6.65 22.02
N TYR A 396 14.03 -6.17 20.78
CA TYR A 396 14.83 -6.78 19.70
C TYR A 396 16.31 -6.31 19.66
N GLY A 397 16.77 -5.46 20.56
CA GLY A 397 18.15 -5.02 20.50
C GLY A 397 18.54 -3.99 21.56
N SER A 398 19.76 -3.47 21.44
CA SER A 398 20.37 -2.53 22.38
C SER A 398 20.21 -1.06 21.97
N THR A 399 19.73 -0.79 20.77
CA THR A 399 19.56 0.57 20.24
C THR A 399 18.10 0.81 19.86
N SER A 400 17.76 2.05 19.58
CA SER A 400 16.43 2.46 19.07
C SER A 400 16.60 3.33 17.82
N PRO A 401 15.52 3.60 17.07
CA PRO A 401 15.54 4.60 16.00
C PRO A 401 16.05 5.97 16.47
N LYS A 402 15.66 6.39 17.68
CA LYS A 402 16.16 7.64 18.28
C LYS A 402 17.67 7.63 18.52
N TYR A 403 18.24 6.49 18.93
CA TYR A 403 19.67 6.32 19.05
C TYR A 403 20.38 6.48 17.71
N LEU A 404 19.83 5.88 16.64
CA LEU A 404 20.35 6.04 15.27
C LEU A 404 20.26 7.50 14.82
N PHE A 405 19.14 8.17 15.08
CA PHE A 405 18.99 9.60 14.76
C PHE A 405 20.04 10.44 15.46
N ASP A 406 20.20 10.25 16.79
CA ASP A 406 21.10 11.07 17.62
C ASP A 406 22.58 10.81 17.31
N ASN A 407 22.94 9.59 16.94
CA ASN A 407 24.33 9.19 16.77
C ASN A 407 24.83 9.18 15.33
N LEU A 408 23.93 9.16 14.34
CA LEU A 408 24.31 9.14 12.92
C LEU A 408 23.55 10.18 12.11
N ILE A 409 22.22 10.11 12.08
CA ILE A 409 21.41 10.80 11.09
C ILE A 409 21.55 12.31 11.19
N LYS A 410 21.38 12.89 12.38
CA LYS A 410 21.45 14.34 12.58
C LYS A 410 22.87 14.90 12.58
N VAL A 411 23.88 14.01 12.67
CA VAL A 411 25.28 14.41 12.92
C VAL A 411 25.99 14.85 11.64
N TYR A 412 25.67 14.22 10.51
CA TYR A 412 26.40 14.43 9.25
C TYR A 412 25.62 15.30 8.28
N PRO A 413 26.22 16.37 7.71
CA PRO A 413 25.53 17.30 6.80
C PRO A 413 25.16 16.67 5.45
N ASN A 414 25.84 15.62 5.06
CA ASN A 414 25.60 14.91 3.79
C ASN A 414 24.51 13.84 3.88
N ILE A 415 23.95 13.54 5.05
CA ILE A 415 22.75 12.70 5.16
C ILE A 415 21.53 13.55 4.83
N LYS A 416 20.78 13.14 3.78
CA LYS A 416 19.67 13.90 3.21
C LYS A 416 18.30 13.23 3.44
N MET A 417 18.28 11.90 3.49
CA MET A 417 17.04 11.15 3.62
C MET A 417 17.19 9.92 4.52
N VAL A 418 16.07 9.50 5.12
CA VAL A 418 15.92 8.22 5.82
C VAL A 418 14.70 7.49 5.28
N LEU A 419 14.84 6.21 4.96
CA LEU A 419 13.79 5.36 4.44
C LEU A 419 13.55 4.19 5.40
N SER A 420 12.27 3.91 5.72
CA SER A 420 11.91 2.84 6.67
C SER A 420 10.56 2.18 6.33
N GLY A 421 10.33 1.01 6.92
CA GLY A 421 9.12 0.22 6.86
C GLY A 421 8.62 -0.17 8.26
N HIS A 422 8.38 -1.47 8.50
CA HIS A 422 8.10 -2.15 9.75
C HIS A 422 6.70 -1.93 10.34
N VAL A 423 6.20 -0.71 10.46
CA VAL A 423 4.95 -0.40 11.17
C VAL A 423 4.07 0.56 10.38
N GLY A 424 2.77 0.46 10.63
CA GLY A 424 1.78 1.40 10.08
C GLY A 424 1.63 1.31 8.56
N THR A 425 1.41 2.44 7.92
CA THR A 425 1.20 2.50 6.46
C THR A 425 2.23 3.41 5.82
N ALA A 426 2.15 4.71 6.09
CA ALA A 426 3.04 5.72 5.54
C ALA A 426 3.07 6.96 6.44
N ALA A 427 4.23 7.59 6.52
CA ALA A 427 4.41 8.91 7.13
C ALA A 427 5.58 9.62 6.47
N THR A 428 5.66 10.93 6.67
CA THR A 428 6.78 11.76 6.22
C THR A 428 7.07 12.83 7.27
N ARG A 429 8.36 13.04 7.57
CA ARG A 429 8.81 14.12 8.45
C ARG A 429 10.03 14.81 7.89
N THR A 430 10.29 16.02 8.37
CA THR A 430 11.52 16.76 8.06
C THR A 430 12.16 17.17 9.37
N ASP A 431 13.43 16.83 9.53
CA ASP A 431 14.26 17.22 10.67
C ASP A 431 15.33 18.21 10.22
N THR A 432 15.96 18.87 11.19
CA THR A 432 17.16 19.69 10.97
C THR A 432 18.32 19.02 11.69
N GLY A 433 19.37 18.69 10.96
CA GLY A 433 20.62 18.18 11.53
C GLY A 433 21.40 19.24 12.31
N VAL A 434 22.42 18.81 13.03
CA VAL A 434 23.24 19.73 13.85
C VAL A 434 24.00 20.78 13.03
N ASN A 435 24.17 20.54 11.74
CA ASN A 435 24.80 21.44 10.79
C ASN A 435 23.79 22.32 10.03
N GLY A 436 22.52 22.34 10.45
CA GLY A 436 21.45 23.10 9.79
C GLY A 436 20.85 22.46 8.55
N ASN A 437 21.41 21.33 8.09
CA ASN A 437 20.91 20.60 6.92
C ASN A 437 19.52 20.00 7.18
N LYS A 438 18.68 20.02 6.16
CA LYS A 438 17.37 19.34 6.18
C LYS A 438 17.52 17.86 5.86
N ILE A 439 16.76 17.03 6.60
CA ILE A 439 16.72 15.58 6.46
C ILE A 439 15.26 15.17 6.33
N VAL A 440 14.91 14.56 5.20
CA VAL A 440 13.53 14.10 4.96
C VAL A 440 13.46 12.60 5.22
N SER A 441 12.53 12.18 6.07
CA SER A 441 12.32 10.77 6.41
C SER A 441 10.99 10.30 5.88
N PHE A 442 10.98 9.09 5.30
CA PHE A 442 9.80 8.44 4.75
C PHE A 442 9.60 7.07 5.40
N LEU A 443 8.40 6.86 5.93
CA LEU A 443 7.89 5.55 6.30
C LEU A 443 7.02 5.01 5.17
N GLN A 444 7.23 3.76 4.79
CA GLN A 444 6.39 3.00 3.87
C GLN A 444 6.41 1.52 4.25
N CYS A 445 5.33 1.03 4.85
CA CYS A 445 5.19 -0.37 5.23
C CYS A 445 4.09 -1.05 4.39
N TYR A 446 2.87 -0.58 4.51
CA TYR A 446 1.69 -0.99 3.74
C TYR A 446 1.16 -2.41 4.01
N HIS A 447 1.92 -3.43 4.35
CA HIS A 447 1.49 -4.82 4.61
C HIS A 447 0.26 -5.25 3.78
N SER A 448 0.33 -5.09 2.46
CA SER A 448 -0.83 -5.28 1.61
C SER A 448 -0.95 -6.73 1.13
N ARG A 449 -2.16 -7.28 1.23
CA ARG A 449 -2.50 -8.60 0.65
C ARG A 449 -3.06 -8.51 -0.77
N THR A 450 -3.32 -7.32 -1.26
CA THR A 450 -4.06 -7.10 -2.52
C THR A 450 -3.38 -6.15 -3.48
N THR A 451 -2.42 -5.36 -3.00
CA THR A 451 -1.68 -4.37 -3.80
C THR A 451 -0.18 -4.60 -3.69
N ASN A 452 0.59 -3.90 -4.50
CA ASN A 452 2.05 -3.92 -4.48
C ASN A 452 2.59 -2.49 -4.49
N PRO A 453 2.44 -1.73 -3.39
CA PRO A 453 2.85 -0.33 -3.36
C PRO A 453 4.33 -0.15 -3.64
N VAL A 454 4.66 0.97 -4.26
CA VAL A 454 6.02 1.50 -4.36
C VAL A 454 5.96 3.00 -4.12
N ARG A 455 6.85 3.53 -3.28
CA ARG A 455 7.04 4.96 -3.17
C ARG A 455 8.04 5.40 -4.22
N LEU A 456 7.67 6.42 -4.96
CA LEU A 456 8.53 7.10 -5.92
C LEU A 456 8.96 8.41 -5.28
N VAL A 457 10.26 8.61 -5.13
CA VAL A 457 10.85 9.83 -4.58
C VAL A 457 11.62 10.52 -5.70
N THR A 458 11.04 11.57 -6.26
CA THR A 458 11.67 12.39 -7.28
C THR A 458 12.47 13.49 -6.61
N ILE A 459 13.74 13.57 -6.96
CA ILE A 459 14.73 14.49 -6.39
C ILE A 459 15.04 15.55 -7.45
N SER A 460 14.87 16.81 -7.08
CA SER A 460 15.28 17.96 -7.87
C SER A 460 16.47 18.65 -7.19
N VAL A 461 17.66 18.41 -7.74
CA VAL A 461 18.89 19.01 -7.19
C VAL A 461 18.87 20.51 -7.35
N ALA A 462 18.44 21.00 -8.52
CA ALA A 462 18.38 22.42 -8.81
C ALA A 462 17.42 23.21 -7.90
N LYS A 463 16.31 22.55 -7.48
CA LYS A 463 15.28 23.17 -6.60
C LYS A 463 15.54 22.90 -5.11
N GLY A 464 16.53 22.07 -4.77
CA GLY A 464 16.72 21.63 -3.38
C GLY A 464 15.47 20.96 -2.82
N SER A 465 14.84 20.07 -3.57
CA SER A 465 13.55 19.48 -3.19
C SER A 465 13.44 17.99 -3.48
N VAL A 466 12.56 17.34 -2.72
CA VAL A 466 12.09 15.99 -2.99
C VAL A 466 10.57 15.98 -3.08
N THR A 467 10.05 15.28 -4.08
CA THR A 467 8.61 15.07 -4.27
C THR A 467 8.32 13.59 -4.20
N ASP A 468 7.41 13.18 -3.34
CA ASP A 468 7.06 11.77 -3.18
C ASP A 468 5.62 11.48 -3.60
N SER A 469 5.40 10.27 -4.06
CA SER A 469 4.07 9.70 -4.30
C SER A 469 4.12 8.19 -4.09
N VAL A 470 2.97 7.58 -3.81
CA VAL A 470 2.88 6.12 -3.67
C VAL A 470 1.91 5.58 -4.69
N TYR A 471 2.40 4.63 -5.47
CA TYR A 471 1.68 3.98 -6.54
C TYR A 471 1.70 2.46 -6.37
N ALA A 472 0.61 1.79 -6.69
CA ALA A 472 0.51 0.33 -6.68
C ALA A 472 0.29 -0.18 -8.10
N PRO A 473 1.34 -0.65 -8.79
CA PRO A 473 1.27 -1.06 -10.20
C PRO A 473 0.28 -2.20 -10.46
N TYR A 474 0.19 -3.15 -9.54
CA TYR A 474 -0.67 -4.32 -9.67
C TYR A 474 -2.16 -3.96 -9.76
N THR A 475 -2.57 -2.94 -9.03
CA THR A 475 -3.94 -2.45 -9.01
C THR A 475 -4.14 -1.15 -9.79
N ASN A 476 -3.06 -0.60 -10.38
CA ASN A 476 -3.06 0.70 -11.08
C ASN A 476 -3.63 1.82 -10.20
N GLN A 477 -3.20 1.90 -8.94
CA GLN A 477 -3.73 2.85 -7.96
C GLN A 477 -2.65 3.80 -7.46
N THR A 478 -2.96 5.09 -7.42
CA THR A 478 -2.22 6.05 -6.59
C THR A 478 -2.76 5.97 -5.17
N LEU A 479 -1.93 5.52 -4.23
CA LEU A 479 -2.29 5.37 -2.82
C LEU A 479 -2.05 6.64 -2.02
N SER A 480 -1.09 7.46 -2.46
CA SER A 480 -0.82 8.79 -1.91
C SER A 480 -0.46 9.72 -3.06
N GLY A 481 -1.06 10.89 -3.08
CA GLY A 481 -0.73 11.96 -4.03
C GLY A 481 0.66 12.54 -3.79
N SER A 482 1.13 13.38 -4.70
CA SER A 482 2.44 14.00 -4.61
C SER A 482 2.51 15.02 -3.47
N THR A 483 3.56 14.92 -2.67
CA THR A 483 3.90 15.91 -1.64
C THR A 483 5.36 16.33 -1.82
N THR A 484 5.61 17.64 -1.83
CA THR A 484 6.95 18.20 -2.02
C THR A 484 7.51 18.73 -0.71
N ARG A 485 8.79 18.45 -0.46
CA ARG A 485 9.59 19.02 0.62
C ARG A 485 10.74 19.79 0.00
N THR A 486 10.99 20.99 0.50
CA THR A 486 11.99 21.94 -0.03
C THR A 486 13.04 22.30 1.03
N GLY A 487 14.07 23.00 0.61
CA GLY A 487 15.14 23.44 1.49
C GLY A 487 16.19 22.37 1.78
N LEU A 488 16.28 21.33 0.91
CA LEU A 488 17.39 20.40 0.97
C LEU A 488 18.60 21.02 0.26
N ASP A 489 19.73 20.95 0.91
CA ASP A 489 21.03 21.32 0.34
C ASP A 489 21.74 20.04 -0.10
N PHE A 490 21.83 19.80 -1.39
CA PHE A 490 22.52 18.66 -1.96
C PHE A 490 24.00 19.01 -2.16
N THR A 491 24.88 18.11 -1.73
CA THR A 491 26.35 18.27 -1.94
C THR A 491 26.64 18.29 -3.44
N ARG A 492 27.54 19.18 -3.84
CA ARG A 492 28.00 19.33 -5.22
C ARG A 492 29.38 18.72 -5.40
#